data_5caf7339462f48af89f242f9d38b9a06
#
_entry.id   5caf7339462f48af89f242f9d38b9a06
#
_cell.length_a   1.000
_cell.length_b   1.000
_cell.length_c   1.000
_cell.angle_alpha   90.00
_cell.angle_beta   90.00
_cell.angle_gamma   90.00
#
_symmetry.space_group_name_H-M   'P 1'
#
loop_
_entity.id
_entity.type
_entity.pdbx_description
1 polymer ?
#
loop_
_entity_poly.entity_id
_entity_poly.type
_entity_poly.pdbx_seq_one_letter_code
_entity_poly.pdbx_strand_id
1 'polypeptide(L)'
;KRRENMKDKIFGVLQRVGRSFMLPIAILPVAGLLLGFGSSFTNETTIATYGLQKILGDGTILNALLVIMNKVGSAVFDNLPLIFAVGVAIGMAKKEKEVAALSALIAYFVMNVAINGMLVVNDKITADGQIAKSVLEGTVTSVCGIQSLQMGVFGGIIVGLGVAALHNRFHKIVLPNALSFFGG
;
A
#
# COMPACT_ATOMS: atom_id res chain seq x y z
N LYS A 1 -12.33 -33.37 20.63
CA LYS A 1 -10.97 -32.81 20.67
C LYS A 1 -10.48 -32.28 19.33
N ARG A 2 -10.79 -32.95 18.19
CA ARG A 2 -10.38 -32.47 16.85
C ARG A 2 -11.07 -31.15 16.48
N ARG A 3 -12.33 -30.94 16.84
CA ARG A 3 -13.07 -29.71 16.54
C ARG A 3 -12.52 -28.51 17.31
N GLU A 4 -12.16 -28.73 18.58
CA GLU A 4 -11.58 -27.69 19.42
C GLU A 4 -10.20 -27.28 18.87
N ASN A 5 -9.36 -28.24 18.47
CA ASN A 5 -8.03 -27.96 17.92
C ASN A 5 -8.12 -27.19 16.58
N MET A 6 -9.12 -27.49 15.75
CA MET A 6 -9.31 -26.75 14.49
C MET A 6 -9.83 -25.34 14.75
N LYS A 7 -10.76 -25.16 15.69
CA LYS A 7 -11.25 -23.83 16.09
C LYS A 7 -10.11 -22.99 16.66
N ASP A 8 -9.28 -23.58 17.51
CA ASP A 8 -8.15 -22.90 18.11
C ASP A 8 -7.12 -22.49 17.06
N LYS A 9 -6.87 -23.34 16.05
CA LYS A 9 -5.95 -23.02 14.94
C LYS A 9 -6.49 -21.87 14.12
N ILE A 10 -7.76 -21.90 13.75
CA ILE A 10 -8.41 -20.85 12.98
C ILE A 10 -8.38 -19.53 13.76
N PHE A 11 -8.71 -19.58 15.04
CA PHE A 11 -8.70 -18.41 15.91
C PHE A 11 -7.30 -17.83 16.04
N GLY A 12 -6.28 -18.68 16.19
CA GLY A 12 -4.87 -18.27 16.23
C GLY A 12 -4.41 -17.60 14.94
N VAL A 13 -4.83 -18.12 13.79
CA VAL A 13 -4.52 -17.52 12.49
C VAL A 13 -5.20 -16.16 12.36
N LEU A 14 -6.47 -16.05 12.74
CA LEU A 14 -7.20 -14.78 12.69
C LEU A 14 -6.57 -13.73 13.60
N GLN A 15 -6.14 -14.12 14.80
CA GLN A 15 -5.42 -13.21 15.69
C GLN A 15 -4.11 -12.72 15.10
N ARG A 16 -3.37 -13.62 14.43
CA ARG A 16 -2.12 -13.27 13.78
C ARG A 16 -2.33 -12.30 12.63
N VAL A 17 -3.35 -12.54 11.82
CA VAL A 17 -3.74 -11.62 10.74
C VAL A 17 -4.11 -10.25 11.31
N GLY A 18 -4.91 -10.23 12.39
CA GLY A 18 -5.27 -8.98 13.07
C GLY A 18 -4.06 -8.22 13.60
N ARG A 19 -3.10 -8.92 14.20
CA ARG A 19 -1.87 -8.30 14.69
C ARG A 19 -1.01 -7.75 13.55
N SER A 20 -0.97 -8.44 12.42
CA SER A 20 -0.18 -8.00 11.28
C SER A 20 -0.70 -6.70 10.69
N PHE A 21 -1.98 -6.39 10.87
CA PHE A 21 -2.57 -5.12 10.43
C PHE A 21 -2.16 -3.94 11.31
N MET A 22 -1.68 -4.19 12.53
CA MET A 22 -1.32 -3.11 13.46
C MET A 22 -0.11 -2.29 12.95
N LEU A 23 0.83 -2.93 12.26
CA LEU A 23 2.01 -2.23 11.73
C LEU A 23 1.63 -1.13 10.72
N PRO A 24 0.86 -1.43 9.65
CA PRO A 24 0.46 -0.37 8.72
C PRO A 24 -0.57 0.59 9.32
N ILE A 25 -1.44 0.12 10.21
CA ILE A 25 -2.47 0.98 10.84
C ILE A 25 -1.83 2.00 11.78
N ALA A 26 -0.71 1.66 12.42
CA ALA A 26 -0.07 2.54 13.40
C ALA A 26 0.38 3.89 12.82
N ILE A 27 0.67 3.95 11.51
CA ILE A 27 1.09 5.20 10.86
C ILE A 27 -0.10 6.10 10.48
N LEU A 28 -1.31 5.56 10.42
CA LEU A 28 -2.48 6.30 9.96
C LEU A 28 -2.81 7.55 10.78
N PRO A 29 -2.76 7.53 12.13
CA PRO A 29 -3.03 8.75 12.91
C PRO A 29 -2.08 9.90 12.56
N VAL A 30 -0.78 9.62 12.41
CA VAL A 30 0.22 10.63 12.05
C VAL A 30 -0.06 11.17 10.65
N ALA A 31 -0.28 10.29 9.68
CA ALA A 31 -0.59 10.67 8.32
C ALA A 31 -1.90 11.47 8.24
N GLY A 32 -2.91 11.07 9.02
CA GLY A 32 -4.19 11.77 9.09
C GLY A 32 -4.05 13.18 9.65
N LEU A 33 -3.24 13.36 10.70
CA LEU A 33 -2.98 14.68 11.25
C LEU A 33 -2.24 15.57 10.24
N LEU A 34 -1.21 15.05 9.58
CA LEU A 34 -0.45 15.79 8.57
C LEU A 34 -1.36 16.22 7.42
N LEU A 35 -2.17 15.30 6.91
CA LEU A 35 -3.10 15.58 5.83
C LEU A 35 -4.17 16.57 6.26
N GLY A 36 -4.76 16.37 7.44
CA GLY A 36 -5.83 17.21 7.98
C GLY A 36 -5.37 18.64 8.20
N PHE A 37 -4.28 18.85 8.91
CA PHE A 37 -3.74 20.18 9.13
C PHE A 37 -3.27 20.83 7.83
N GLY A 38 -2.54 20.06 7.01
CA GLY A 38 -2.03 20.58 5.74
C GLY A 38 -3.14 21.02 4.80
N SER A 39 -4.17 20.19 4.62
CA SER A 39 -5.27 20.52 3.70
C SER A 39 -6.18 21.60 4.24
N SER A 40 -6.48 21.59 5.54
CA SER A 40 -7.40 22.55 6.16
C SER A 40 -6.85 23.97 6.14
N PHE A 41 -5.58 24.14 6.47
CA PHE A 41 -4.96 25.46 6.57
C PHE A 41 -4.40 25.97 5.24
N THR A 42 -4.35 25.15 4.19
CA THR A 42 -4.00 25.60 2.83
C THR A 42 -5.22 25.81 1.95
N ASN A 43 -6.42 25.48 2.45
CA ASN A 43 -7.67 25.69 1.72
C ASN A 43 -7.91 27.19 1.54
N GLU A 44 -8.04 27.64 0.30
CA GLU A 44 -8.28 29.05 -0.03
C GLU A 44 -9.52 29.61 0.64
N THR A 45 -10.58 28.82 0.72
CA THR A 45 -11.83 29.22 1.35
C THR A 45 -11.64 29.46 2.85
N THR A 46 -10.91 28.59 3.53
CA THR A 46 -10.61 28.72 4.96
C THR A 46 -9.77 29.95 5.22
N ILE A 47 -8.74 30.17 4.42
CA ILE A 47 -7.83 31.33 4.54
C ILE A 47 -8.61 32.62 4.32
N ALA A 48 -9.46 32.68 3.29
CA ALA A 48 -10.28 33.85 2.98
C ALA A 48 -11.32 34.12 4.07
N THR A 49 -11.99 33.07 4.57
CA THR A 49 -13.04 33.16 5.59
C THR A 49 -12.51 33.75 6.90
N TYR A 50 -11.33 33.32 7.32
CA TYR A 50 -10.72 33.75 8.59
C TYR A 50 -9.72 34.90 8.43
N GLY A 51 -9.54 35.41 7.19
CA GLY A 51 -8.61 36.51 6.94
C GLY A 51 -7.15 36.23 7.23
N LEU A 52 -6.73 34.98 7.05
CA LEU A 52 -5.39 34.51 7.37
C LEU A 52 -4.39 34.64 6.22
N GLN A 53 -4.73 35.38 5.17
CA GLN A 53 -3.88 35.49 3.97
C GLN A 53 -2.48 35.99 4.25
N LYS A 54 -2.32 36.88 5.24
CA LYS A 54 -0.99 37.40 5.61
C LYS A 54 -0.09 36.35 6.24
N ILE A 55 -0.68 35.36 6.91
CA ILE A 55 0.05 34.33 7.67
C ILE A 55 0.10 33.04 6.87
N LEU A 56 -1.03 32.63 6.27
CA LEU A 56 -1.20 31.33 5.60
C LEU A 56 -1.37 31.43 4.09
N GLY A 57 -1.37 32.64 3.51
CA GLY A 57 -1.53 32.83 2.08
C GLY A 57 -0.34 32.35 1.27
N ASP A 58 -0.54 32.28 -0.05
CA ASP A 58 0.52 31.87 -0.98
C ASP A 58 1.78 32.71 -0.81
N GLY A 59 2.93 32.05 -0.88
CA GLY A 59 4.22 32.68 -0.75
C GLY A 59 4.74 32.81 0.67
N THR A 60 3.94 32.46 1.68
CA THR A 60 4.42 32.45 3.08
C THR A 60 5.15 31.15 3.39
N ILE A 61 6.10 31.24 4.33
CA ILE A 61 6.85 30.06 4.80
C ILE A 61 5.90 29.06 5.46
N LEU A 62 4.93 29.55 6.22
CA LEU A 62 3.95 28.70 6.90
C LEU A 62 3.08 27.94 5.89
N ASN A 63 2.64 28.60 4.82
CA ASN A 63 1.92 27.95 3.74
C ASN A 63 2.76 26.84 3.09
N ALA A 64 4.04 27.10 2.83
CA ALA A 64 4.95 26.10 2.26
C ALA A 64 5.07 24.86 3.14
N LEU A 65 5.22 25.05 4.46
CA LEU A 65 5.29 23.94 5.41
C LEU A 65 3.98 23.13 5.42
N LEU A 66 2.84 23.82 5.40
CA LEU A 66 1.53 23.14 5.40
C LEU A 66 1.29 22.37 4.10
N VAL A 67 1.71 22.91 2.96
CA VAL A 67 1.65 22.20 1.67
C VAL A 67 2.49 20.93 1.71
N ILE A 68 3.69 21.00 2.27
CA ILE A 68 4.56 19.84 2.43
C ILE A 68 3.89 18.79 3.34
N MET A 69 3.32 19.21 4.46
CA MET A 69 2.59 18.32 5.37
C MET A 69 1.42 17.62 4.67
N ASN A 70 0.67 18.37 3.87
CA ASN A 70 -0.45 17.82 3.10
C ASN A 70 0.04 16.76 2.11
N LYS A 71 1.11 17.03 1.39
CA LYS A 71 1.69 16.09 0.42
C LYS A 71 2.23 14.82 1.08
N VAL A 72 2.89 14.96 2.23
CA VAL A 72 3.40 13.82 2.99
C VAL A 72 2.26 12.92 3.46
N GLY A 73 1.22 13.52 4.06
CA GLY A 73 0.04 12.77 4.50
C GLY A 73 -0.67 12.07 3.34
N SER A 74 -0.85 12.77 2.22
CA SER A 74 -1.46 12.20 1.01
C SER A 74 -0.65 11.04 0.46
N ALA A 75 0.69 11.14 0.46
CA ALA A 75 1.56 10.07 -0.03
C ALA A 75 1.37 8.77 0.76
N VAL A 76 1.20 8.87 2.08
CA VAL A 76 0.94 7.70 2.92
C VAL A 76 -0.39 7.06 2.54
N PHE A 77 -1.46 7.85 2.42
CA PHE A 77 -2.77 7.31 2.06
C PHE A 77 -2.81 6.76 0.63
N ASP A 78 -2.14 7.42 -0.31
CA ASP A 78 -2.10 6.97 -1.70
C ASP A 78 -1.36 5.63 -1.85
N ASN A 79 -0.39 5.37 -0.99
CA ASN A 79 0.41 4.14 -1.03
C ASN A 79 0.01 3.16 0.08
N LEU A 80 -1.15 3.37 0.70
CA LEU A 80 -1.64 2.51 1.78
C LEU A 80 -1.70 1.02 1.40
N PRO A 81 -2.17 0.65 0.19
CA PRO A 81 -2.16 -0.76 -0.21
C PRO A 81 -0.77 -1.39 -0.18
N LEU A 82 0.25 -0.66 -0.64
CA LEU A 82 1.63 -1.13 -0.60
C LEU A 82 2.11 -1.31 0.84
N ILE A 83 1.81 -0.33 1.70
CA ILE A 83 2.17 -0.38 3.13
C ILE A 83 1.53 -1.60 3.79
N PHE A 84 0.25 -1.89 3.48
CA PHE A 84 -0.43 -3.07 3.98
C PHE A 84 0.20 -4.37 3.45
N ALA A 85 0.58 -4.42 2.17
CA ALA A 85 1.24 -5.61 1.62
C ALA A 85 2.51 -5.93 2.39
N VAL A 86 3.37 -4.93 2.58
CA VAL A 86 4.65 -5.11 3.29
C VAL A 86 4.40 -5.42 4.77
N GLY A 87 3.52 -4.67 5.42
CA GLY A 87 3.23 -4.82 6.85
C GLY A 87 2.62 -6.17 7.19
N VAL A 88 1.68 -6.64 6.39
CA VAL A 88 1.05 -7.96 6.58
C VAL A 88 2.07 -9.08 6.36
N ALA A 89 2.93 -8.95 5.33
CA ALA A 89 3.98 -9.94 5.08
C ALA A 89 4.93 -10.04 6.26
N ILE A 90 5.35 -8.91 6.84
CA ILE A 90 6.21 -8.89 8.02
C ILE A 90 5.50 -9.54 9.22
N GLY A 91 4.23 -9.16 9.44
CA GLY A 91 3.48 -9.64 10.59
C GLY A 91 3.17 -11.14 10.55
N MET A 92 2.98 -11.69 9.37
CA MET A 92 2.65 -13.10 9.18
C MET A 92 3.87 -14.00 8.98
N ALA A 93 5.02 -13.44 8.64
CA ALA A 93 6.25 -14.21 8.47
C ALA A 93 6.75 -14.73 9.82
N LYS A 94 7.15 -15.98 9.87
CA LYS A 94 7.67 -16.62 11.08
C LYS A 94 9.14 -16.33 11.30
N LYS A 95 9.92 -16.31 10.22
CA LYS A 95 11.37 -16.06 10.24
C LYS A 95 11.75 -15.20 9.03
N GLU A 96 12.88 -14.53 9.13
CA GLU A 96 13.43 -13.71 8.06
C GLU A 96 12.38 -12.71 7.54
N LYS A 97 11.84 -11.93 8.47
CA LYS A 97 10.75 -10.97 8.18
C LYS A 97 11.16 -9.90 7.17
N GLU A 98 12.41 -9.52 7.17
CA GLU A 98 12.97 -8.55 6.22
C GLU A 98 12.92 -9.07 4.78
N VAL A 99 13.17 -10.35 4.57
CA VAL A 99 13.05 -10.99 3.26
C VAL A 99 11.59 -11.04 2.82
N ALA A 100 10.69 -11.35 3.75
CA ALA A 100 9.25 -11.34 3.47
C ALA A 100 8.77 -9.96 3.08
N ALA A 101 9.25 -8.91 3.76
CA ALA A 101 8.91 -7.52 3.45
C ALA A 101 9.34 -7.14 2.04
N LEU A 102 10.59 -7.44 1.68
CA LEU A 102 11.12 -7.14 0.35
C LEU A 102 10.36 -7.93 -0.72
N SER A 103 10.08 -9.20 -0.46
CA SER A 103 9.32 -10.05 -1.38
C SER A 103 7.91 -9.50 -1.63
N ALA A 104 7.25 -9.01 -0.58
CA ALA A 104 5.92 -8.41 -0.70
C ALA A 104 5.95 -7.13 -1.53
N LEU A 105 6.96 -6.29 -1.33
CA LEU A 105 7.14 -5.07 -2.11
C LEU A 105 7.28 -5.39 -3.59
N ILE A 106 8.17 -6.32 -3.92
CA ILE A 106 8.40 -6.73 -5.31
C ILE A 106 7.15 -7.38 -5.89
N ALA A 107 6.50 -8.28 -5.15
CA ALA A 107 5.29 -8.96 -5.61
C ALA A 107 4.17 -7.97 -5.91
N TYR A 108 4.01 -6.95 -5.08
CA TYR A 108 2.98 -5.93 -5.29
C TYR A 108 3.24 -5.14 -6.58
N PHE A 109 4.47 -4.71 -6.82
CA PHE A 109 4.84 -4.03 -8.06
C PHE A 109 4.65 -4.93 -9.28
N VAL A 110 5.11 -6.18 -9.20
CA VAL A 110 4.97 -7.15 -10.30
C VAL A 110 3.50 -7.38 -10.63
N MET A 111 2.66 -7.54 -9.62
CA MET A 111 1.22 -7.72 -9.80
C MET A 111 0.60 -6.53 -10.54
N ASN A 112 0.91 -5.32 -10.11
CA ASN A 112 0.34 -4.12 -10.72
C ASN A 112 0.85 -3.90 -12.14
N VAL A 113 2.12 -4.17 -12.41
CA VAL A 113 2.69 -4.10 -13.76
C VAL A 113 2.06 -5.16 -14.67
N ALA A 114 1.83 -6.37 -14.17
CA ALA A 114 1.17 -7.43 -14.91
C ALA A 114 -0.27 -7.04 -15.27
N ILE A 115 -1.00 -6.46 -14.31
CA ILE A 115 -2.36 -5.96 -14.56
C ILE A 115 -2.35 -4.84 -15.59
N ASN A 116 -1.40 -3.91 -15.49
CA ASN A 116 -1.21 -2.85 -16.48
C ASN A 116 -0.97 -3.44 -17.86
N GLY A 117 -0.10 -4.44 -17.97
CA GLY A 117 0.18 -5.13 -19.23
C GLY A 117 -1.06 -5.76 -19.83
N MET A 118 -1.88 -6.40 -19.01
CA MET A 118 -3.15 -6.97 -19.47
C MET A 118 -4.12 -5.91 -19.95
N LEU A 119 -4.19 -4.77 -19.27
CA LEU A 119 -5.05 -3.65 -19.68
C LEU A 119 -4.60 -3.07 -21.01
N VAL A 120 -3.30 -2.95 -21.24
CA VAL A 120 -2.73 -2.46 -22.50
C VAL A 120 -3.05 -3.44 -23.64
N VAL A 121 -2.83 -4.74 -23.43
CA VAL A 121 -3.08 -5.79 -24.44
C VAL A 121 -4.55 -5.85 -24.83
N ASN A 122 -5.46 -5.62 -23.87
CA ASN A 122 -6.90 -5.65 -24.09
C ASN A 122 -7.47 -4.28 -24.53
N ASP A 123 -6.62 -3.35 -24.93
CA ASP A 123 -7.00 -2.01 -25.39
C ASP A 123 -7.79 -1.18 -24.37
N LYS A 124 -7.63 -1.47 -23.09
CA LYS A 124 -8.24 -0.69 -21.99
C LYS A 124 -7.42 0.54 -21.65
N ILE A 125 -6.14 0.54 -21.99
CA ILE A 125 -5.24 1.70 -21.88
C ILE A 125 -4.70 1.98 -23.28
N THR A 126 -4.80 3.23 -23.72
CA THR A 126 -4.36 3.64 -25.06
C THR A 126 -2.83 3.72 -25.12
N ALA A 127 -2.28 3.81 -26.34
CA ALA A 127 -0.83 3.96 -26.55
C ALA A 127 -0.27 5.21 -25.87
N ASP A 128 -1.09 6.24 -25.70
CA ASP A 128 -0.71 7.48 -25.01
C ASP A 128 -0.76 7.38 -23.49
N GLY A 129 -1.08 6.19 -22.94
CA GLY A 129 -1.18 5.96 -21.52
C GLY A 129 -2.50 6.43 -20.89
N GLN A 130 -3.48 6.80 -21.70
CA GLN A 130 -4.80 7.22 -21.22
C GLN A 130 -5.75 6.03 -21.08
N ILE A 131 -6.68 6.16 -20.14
CA ILE A 131 -7.70 5.12 -19.91
C ILE A 131 -8.72 5.17 -21.05
N ALA A 132 -9.02 4.02 -21.64
CA ALA A 132 -10.02 3.92 -22.71
C ALA A 132 -11.41 4.34 -22.21
N LYS A 133 -12.19 4.96 -23.11
CA LYS A 133 -13.55 5.41 -22.77
C LYS A 133 -14.50 4.28 -22.42
N SER A 134 -14.20 3.05 -22.88
CA SER A 134 -15.01 1.86 -22.58
C SER A 134 -14.85 1.36 -21.14
N VAL A 135 -13.86 1.85 -20.41
CA VAL A 135 -13.60 1.46 -19.02
C VAL A 135 -14.46 2.31 -18.08
N LEU A 136 -15.14 1.66 -17.15
CA LEU A 136 -15.94 2.36 -16.14
C LEU A 136 -15.03 3.18 -15.24
N GLU A 137 -15.51 4.38 -14.85
CA GLU A 137 -14.78 5.22 -13.92
C GLU A 137 -14.55 4.49 -12.59
N GLY A 138 -13.37 4.67 -12.02
CA GLY A 138 -12.99 4.05 -10.76
C GLY A 138 -12.46 2.63 -10.89
N THR A 139 -12.51 2.01 -12.08
CA THR A 139 -11.96 0.66 -12.30
C THR A 139 -10.44 0.69 -12.35
N VAL A 140 -9.88 1.71 -12.97
CA VAL A 140 -8.42 1.87 -13.13
C VAL A 140 -7.99 3.12 -12.37
N THR A 141 -6.92 2.99 -11.61
CA THR A 141 -6.31 4.10 -10.87
C THR A 141 -4.79 3.99 -10.95
N SER A 142 -4.09 5.05 -10.55
CA SER A 142 -2.64 5.02 -10.45
C SER A 142 -2.25 4.37 -9.12
N VAL A 143 -1.51 3.28 -9.18
CA VAL A 143 -0.97 2.56 -8.01
C VAL A 143 0.54 2.61 -8.12
N CYS A 144 1.20 3.35 -7.22
CA CYS A 144 2.65 3.56 -7.23
C CYS A 144 3.15 4.06 -8.61
N GLY A 145 2.36 4.92 -9.25
CA GLY A 145 2.66 5.45 -10.58
C GLY A 145 2.31 4.53 -11.74
N ILE A 146 1.71 3.37 -11.48
CA ILE A 146 1.32 2.37 -12.49
C ILE A 146 -0.19 2.39 -12.63
N GLN A 147 -0.70 2.50 -13.85
CA GLN A 147 -2.13 2.38 -14.11
C GLN A 147 -2.55 0.91 -13.96
N SER A 148 -3.35 0.63 -12.96
CA SER A 148 -3.74 -0.72 -12.57
C SER A 148 -5.19 -0.72 -12.09
N LEU A 149 -5.73 -1.89 -11.79
CA LEU A 149 -7.07 -2.00 -11.21
C LEU A 149 -7.10 -1.40 -9.81
N GLN A 150 -8.19 -0.71 -9.52
CA GLN A 150 -8.40 -0.14 -8.19
C GLN A 150 -8.87 -1.22 -7.22
N MET A 151 -7.92 -1.88 -6.58
CA MET A 151 -8.18 -2.92 -5.59
C MET A 151 -8.18 -2.38 -4.16
N GLY A 152 -7.65 -1.19 -3.96
CA GLY A 152 -7.52 -0.58 -2.65
C GLY A 152 -6.63 -1.39 -1.72
N VAL A 153 -6.88 -1.27 -0.43
CA VAL A 153 -6.13 -1.96 0.62
C VAL A 153 -6.24 -3.48 0.50
N PHE A 154 -7.36 -3.99 -0.02
CA PHE A 154 -7.56 -5.44 -0.19
C PHE A 154 -6.49 -6.07 -1.08
N GLY A 155 -6.09 -5.40 -2.17
CA GLY A 155 -5.01 -5.88 -3.02
C GLY A 155 -3.70 -6.04 -2.24
N GLY A 156 -3.38 -5.06 -1.40
CA GLY A 156 -2.21 -5.12 -0.53
C GLY A 156 -2.27 -6.26 0.48
N ILE A 157 -3.43 -6.44 1.12
CA ILE A 157 -3.63 -7.52 2.10
C ILE A 157 -3.47 -8.88 1.44
N ILE A 158 -4.07 -9.10 0.27
CA ILE A 158 -3.97 -10.36 -0.46
C ILE A 158 -2.51 -10.67 -0.82
N VAL A 159 -1.79 -9.69 -1.33
CA VAL A 159 -0.36 -9.85 -1.68
C VAL A 159 0.45 -10.16 -0.44
N GLY A 160 0.23 -9.43 0.66
CA GLY A 160 0.96 -9.65 1.92
C GLY A 160 0.74 -11.04 2.48
N LEU A 161 -0.49 -11.50 2.52
CA LEU A 161 -0.84 -12.85 3.01
C LEU A 161 -0.27 -13.93 2.10
N GLY A 162 -0.38 -13.75 0.77
CA GLY A 162 0.16 -14.70 -0.19
C GLY A 162 1.67 -14.83 -0.12
N VAL A 163 2.38 -13.71 -0.04
CA VAL A 163 3.83 -13.68 0.08
C VAL A 163 4.27 -14.30 1.40
N ALA A 164 3.59 -13.97 2.50
CA ALA A 164 3.91 -14.54 3.81
C ALA A 164 3.76 -16.07 3.81
N ALA A 165 2.67 -16.57 3.22
CA ALA A 165 2.42 -18.01 3.11
C ALA A 165 3.53 -18.70 2.30
N LEU A 166 3.88 -18.14 1.16
CA LEU A 166 4.96 -18.68 0.32
C LEU A 166 6.31 -18.59 1.05
N HIS A 167 6.61 -17.48 1.71
CA HIS A 167 7.83 -17.28 2.46
C HIS A 167 7.96 -18.31 3.58
N ASN A 168 6.92 -18.51 4.37
CA ASN A 168 6.94 -19.46 5.49
C ASN A 168 7.15 -20.90 5.00
N ARG A 169 6.66 -21.21 3.82
CA ARG A 169 6.81 -22.57 3.24
C ARG A 169 8.15 -22.78 2.57
N PHE A 170 8.68 -21.77 1.88
CA PHE A 170 9.82 -21.94 0.98
C PHE A 170 11.11 -21.23 1.41
N HIS A 171 11.13 -20.56 2.55
CA HIS A 171 12.31 -19.78 2.98
C HIS A 171 13.58 -20.64 3.19
N LYS A 172 13.43 -21.95 3.35
CA LYS A 172 14.56 -22.88 3.54
C LYS A 172 14.90 -23.67 2.27
N ILE A 173 14.36 -23.30 1.12
CA ILE A 173 14.63 -24.02 -0.12
C ILE A 173 16.13 -23.92 -0.45
N VAL A 174 16.72 -25.07 -0.76
CA VAL A 174 18.09 -25.16 -1.27
C VAL A 174 18.00 -25.23 -2.80
N LEU A 175 18.50 -24.18 -3.46
CA LEU A 175 18.54 -24.13 -4.91
C LEU A 175 19.79 -24.86 -5.44
N PRO A 176 19.78 -25.29 -6.74
CA PRO A 176 20.99 -25.85 -7.35
C PRO A 176 22.19 -24.90 -7.21
N ASN A 177 23.40 -25.45 -7.26
CA ASN A 177 24.61 -24.67 -7.01
C ASN A 177 24.72 -23.38 -7.81
N ALA A 178 24.23 -23.38 -9.06
CA ALA A 178 24.25 -22.17 -9.90
C ALA A 178 23.34 -21.07 -9.37
N LEU A 179 22.27 -21.43 -8.65
CA LEU A 179 21.26 -20.49 -8.15
C LEU A 179 21.23 -20.41 -6.63
N SER A 180 22.14 -21.10 -5.95
CA SER A 180 22.17 -21.15 -4.47
C SER A 180 22.37 -19.77 -3.84
N PHE A 181 22.94 -18.82 -4.58
CA PHE A 181 23.10 -17.43 -4.15
C PHE A 181 21.75 -16.76 -3.86
N PHE A 182 20.70 -17.16 -4.58
CA PHE A 182 19.36 -16.58 -4.45
C PHE A 182 18.47 -17.33 -3.48
N GLY A 183 18.94 -18.47 -2.95
CA GLY A 183 18.19 -19.31 -2.02
C GLY A 183 18.51 -19.04 -0.56
N GLY A 184 17.52 -19.22 0.30
CA GLY A 184 17.69 -19.14 1.75
C GLY A 184 17.36 -17.83 2.41
#